data_5d92f1187e1feae45b3ff5aeb8a27ed8
#
_entry.id   5d92f1187e1feae45b3ff5aeb8a27ed8
#
_cell.length_a   1.000
_cell.length_b   1.000
_cell.length_c   1.000
_cell.angle_alpha   90.00
_cell.angle_beta   90.00
_cell.angle_gamma   90.00
#
_symmetry.space_group_name_H-M   'P 1'
#
loop_
_entity.id
_entity.type
_entity.pdbx_description
1 polymer ?
#
loop_
_entity_poly.entity_id
_entity_poly.type
_entity_poly.pdbx_seq_one_letter_code
_entity_poly.pdbx_strand_id
1 'polypeptide(L)'
;KPFPGISLLVGSTGEYVRLLQTYLNTLATVYPEIGTLAVDGIFGEATENAVKTVQRIFGLPETGVVNLATWNVIAGQYESILTGGTRSEGQWSE
;
A
#
# COMPACT_ATOMS: atom_id res chain seq x y z
N LYS A 1 -8.83 -4.04 6.74
CA LYS A 1 -8.49 -4.12 8.16
C LYS A 1 -7.94 -2.80 8.67
N PRO A 2 -8.19 -2.48 9.91
CA PRO A 2 -7.69 -1.23 10.47
C PRO A 2 -6.16 -1.25 10.62
N PHE A 3 -5.62 -0.05 10.74
CA PHE A 3 -4.20 0.13 10.99
C PHE A 3 -3.78 -0.64 12.25
N PRO A 4 -2.63 -1.30 12.23
CA PRO A 4 -2.23 -2.16 13.35
C PRO A 4 -1.85 -1.44 14.64
N GLY A 5 -1.79 -0.11 14.61
CA GLY A 5 -1.46 0.67 15.82
C GLY A 5 0.01 1.05 15.93
N ILE A 6 0.87 0.43 15.14
CA ILE A 6 2.27 0.82 15.05
C ILE A 6 2.65 0.91 13.58
N SER A 7 3.59 1.79 13.27
CA SER A 7 4.05 1.93 11.89
C SER A 7 4.81 0.70 11.44
N LEU A 8 4.69 0.38 10.15
CA LEU A 8 5.46 -0.71 9.54
C LEU A 8 6.58 -0.10 8.73
N LEU A 9 7.77 -0.67 8.83
CA LEU A 9 8.95 -0.17 8.15
C LEU A 9 9.94 -1.31 7.96
N VAL A 10 11.05 -1.03 7.31
CA VAL A 10 12.09 -2.05 7.09
C VAL A 10 12.42 -2.72 8.42
N GLY A 11 12.34 -4.05 8.44
CA GLY A 11 12.55 -4.85 9.63
C GLY A 11 11.27 -5.34 10.28
N SER A 12 10.12 -4.75 9.96
CA SER A 12 8.84 -5.26 10.46
C SER A 12 8.56 -6.62 9.86
N THR A 13 7.92 -7.50 10.64
CA THR A 13 7.56 -8.85 10.19
C THR A 13 6.17 -9.20 10.70
N GLY A 14 5.57 -10.22 10.11
CA GLY A 14 4.34 -10.79 10.62
C GLY A 14 3.14 -10.62 9.72
N GLU A 15 1.95 -10.82 10.31
CA GLU A 15 0.71 -10.87 9.55
C GLU A 15 0.33 -9.52 8.94
N TYR A 16 0.59 -8.42 9.64
CA TYR A 16 0.28 -7.13 9.07
C TYR A 16 1.19 -6.78 7.90
N VAL A 17 2.42 -7.28 7.90
CA VAL A 17 3.29 -7.12 6.73
C VAL A 17 2.77 -7.94 5.55
N ARG A 18 2.31 -9.18 5.80
CA ARG A 18 1.68 -9.97 4.74
C ARG A 18 0.45 -9.28 4.19
N LEU A 19 -0.37 -8.73 5.05
CA LEU A 19 -1.57 -8.02 4.64
C LEU A 19 -1.19 -6.82 3.78
N LEU A 20 -0.20 -6.05 4.23
CA LEU A 20 0.30 -4.91 3.47
C LEU A 20 0.78 -5.34 2.09
N GLN A 21 1.57 -6.41 2.02
CA GLN A 21 2.09 -6.89 0.75
C GLN A 21 0.97 -7.35 -0.18
N THR A 22 -0.06 -7.99 0.38
CA THR A 22 -1.23 -8.38 -0.39
C THR A 22 -1.96 -7.15 -0.95
N TYR A 23 -2.16 -6.14 -0.10
CA TYR A 23 -2.79 -4.91 -0.54
C TYR A 23 -1.99 -4.24 -1.65
N LEU A 24 -0.66 -4.16 -1.47
CA LEU A 24 0.20 -3.53 -2.47
C LEU A 24 0.16 -4.28 -3.80
N ASN A 25 0.11 -5.60 -3.77
CA ASN A 25 0.02 -6.38 -5.00
C ASN A 25 -1.31 -6.13 -5.72
N THR A 26 -2.39 -5.95 -4.96
CA THR A 26 -3.67 -5.61 -5.55
C THR A 26 -3.61 -4.22 -6.19
N LEU A 27 -3.02 -3.25 -5.49
CA LEU A 27 -2.85 -1.92 -6.06
C LEU A 27 -2.01 -1.97 -7.35
N ALA A 28 -1.03 -2.87 -7.41
CA ALA A 28 -0.17 -2.98 -8.57
C ALA A 28 -0.93 -3.40 -9.84
N THR A 29 -2.09 -4.01 -9.70
CA THR A 29 -2.91 -4.36 -10.88
C THR A 29 -3.46 -3.11 -11.56
N VAL A 30 -3.57 -2.01 -10.84
CA VAL A 30 -4.07 -0.74 -11.37
C VAL A 30 -2.92 0.25 -11.55
N TYR A 31 -1.93 0.18 -10.69
CA TYR A 31 -0.75 1.06 -10.70
C TYR A 31 0.49 0.19 -10.87
N PRO A 32 0.78 -0.25 -12.11
CA PRO A 32 1.86 -1.23 -12.32
C PRO A 32 3.24 -0.75 -11.88
N GLU A 33 3.43 0.54 -11.75
CA GLU A 33 4.70 1.08 -11.27
C GLU A 33 5.04 0.63 -9.85
N ILE A 34 4.05 0.16 -9.08
CA ILE A 34 4.30 -0.35 -7.73
C ILE A 34 5.12 -1.65 -7.78
N GLY A 35 4.88 -2.47 -8.82
CA GLY A 35 5.54 -3.76 -8.93
C GLY A 35 4.89 -4.80 -8.02
N THR A 36 5.24 -6.06 -8.25
CA THR A 36 4.67 -7.18 -7.50
C THR A 36 5.67 -7.65 -6.46
N LEU A 37 5.19 -7.91 -5.26
CA LEU A 37 6.00 -8.32 -4.13
C LEU A 37 5.75 -9.77 -3.78
N ALA A 38 6.77 -10.44 -3.22
CA ALA A 38 6.56 -11.70 -2.52
C ALA A 38 5.78 -11.41 -1.25
N VAL A 39 4.75 -12.22 -0.97
CA VAL A 39 3.96 -12.06 0.26
C VAL A 39 4.60 -12.98 1.30
N ASP A 40 5.66 -12.50 1.91
CA ASP A 40 6.47 -13.31 2.82
C ASP A 40 6.44 -12.80 4.27
N GLY A 41 5.75 -11.70 4.52
CA GLY A 41 5.64 -11.16 5.88
C GLY A 41 6.92 -10.47 6.35
N ILE A 42 7.83 -10.16 5.44
CA ILE A 42 9.09 -9.49 5.78
C ILE A 42 9.14 -8.17 5.04
N PHE A 43 9.22 -7.08 5.79
CA PHE A 43 9.29 -5.74 5.22
C PHE A 43 10.76 -5.45 4.92
N GLY A 44 11.16 -5.74 3.69
CA GLY A 44 12.51 -5.47 3.23
C GLY A 44 12.52 -4.33 2.24
N GLU A 45 13.60 -4.25 1.47
CA GLU A 45 13.81 -3.13 0.54
C GLU A 45 12.73 -3.09 -0.54
N ALA A 46 12.33 -4.25 -1.05
CA ALA A 46 11.29 -4.27 -2.11
C ALA A 46 9.98 -3.72 -1.59
N THR A 47 9.58 -4.09 -0.38
CA THR A 47 8.37 -3.58 0.22
C THR A 47 8.50 -2.08 0.48
N GLU A 48 9.65 -1.64 0.96
CA GLU A 48 9.88 -0.22 1.18
C GLU A 48 9.74 0.58 -0.11
N ASN A 49 10.31 0.09 -1.20
CA ASN A 49 10.22 0.79 -2.48
C ASN A 49 8.78 0.85 -2.99
N ALA A 50 8.03 -0.22 -2.80
CA ALA A 50 6.61 -0.23 -3.17
C ALA A 50 5.83 0.80 -2.37
N VAL A 51 6.09 0.91 -1.07
CA VAL A 51 5.44 1.90 -0.21
C VAL A 51 5.78 3.30 -0.67
N LYS A 52 7.06 3.57 -0.98
CA LYS A 52 7.45 4.89 -1.47
C LYS A 52 6.75 5.24 -2.77
N THR A 53 6.58 4.26 -3.66
CA THR A 53 5.88 4.48 -4.92
C THR A 53 4.42 4.86 -4.67
N VAL A 54 3.75 4.16 -3.76
CA VAL A 54 2.37 4.49 -3.40
C VAL A 54 2.30 5.90 -2.83
N GLN A 55 3.24 6.22 -1.95
CA GLN A 55 3.26 7.56 -1.35
C GLN A 55 3.41 8.64 -2.42
N ARG A 56 4.27 8.41 -3.40
CA ARG A 56 4.45 9.36 -4.48
C ARG A 56 3.17 9.48 -5.32
N ILE A 57 2.54 8.36 -5.66
CA ILE A 57 1.33 8.38 -6.49
C ILE A 57 0.23 9.18 -5.83
N PHE A 58 0.08 9.05 -4.51
CA PHE A 58 -1.03 9.66 -3.79
C PHE A 58 -0.65 10.93 -3.04
N GLY A 59 0.54 11.47 -3.29
CA GLY A 59 0.92 12.78 -2.75
C GLY A 59 1.29 12.78 -1.29
N LEU A 60 1.70 11.64 -0.75
CA LEU A 60 2.19 11.54 0.62
C LEU A 60 3.70 11.68 0.65
N PRO A 61 4.30 12.09 1.78
CA PRO A 61 5.75 12.09 1.90
C PRO A 61 6.32 10.69 1.65
N GLU A 62 7.40 10.62 0.87
CA GLU A 62 7.98 9.34 0.45
C GLU A 62 8.95 8.82 1.50
N THR A 63 8.43 8.45 2.63
CA THR A 63 9.24 7.99 3.76
C THR A 63 9.57 6.50 3.70
N GLY A 64 8.75 5.72 2.99
CA GLY A 64 8.85 4.27 3.03
C GLY A 64 8.30 3.66 4.31
N VAL A 65 7.77 4.48 5.21
CA VAL A 65 7.18 4.02 6.46
C VAL A 65 5.66 4.05 6.31
N VAL A 66 5.02 2.96 6.70
CA VAL A 66 3.56 2.88 6.66
C VAL A 66 3.04 3.34 8.00
N ASN A 67 2.74 4.63 8.09
CA ASN A 67 2.05 5.21 9.24
C ASN A 67 0.56 5.14 8.99
N LEU A 68 -0.23 5.73 9.89
CA LEU A 68 -1.68 5.69 9.78
C LEU A 68 -2.17 6.26 8.45
N ALA A 69 -1.63 7.40 8.02
CA ALA A 69 -2.08 8.03 6.78
C ALA A 69 -1.80 7.14 5.57
N THR A 70 -0.60 6.56 5.50
CA THR A 70 -0.23 5.68 4.41
C THR A 70 -1.06 4.40 4.43
N TRP A 71 -1.27 3.81 5.62
CA TRP A 71 -2.10 2.62 5.74
C TRP A 71 -3.51 2.89 5.23
N ASN A 72 -4.09 4.01 5.62
CA ASN A 72 -5.47 4.33 5.23
C ASN A 72 -5.59 4.52 3.71
N VAL A 73 -4.60 5.13 3.08
CA VAL A 73 -4.62 5.27 1.63
C VAL A 73 -4.53 3.90 0.96
N ILE A 74 -3.61 3.06 1.41
CA ILE A 74 -3.43 1.73 0.81
C ILE A 74 -4.68 0.88 1.01
N ALA A 75 -5.22 0.84 2.23
CA ALA A 75 -6.40 0.03 2.52
C ALA A 75 -7.62 0.54 1.76
N GLY A 76 -7.76 1.86 1.67
CA GLY A 76 -8.88 2.46 0.93
C GLY A 76 -8.82 2.15 -0.55
N GLN A 77 -7.63 2.23 -1.14
CA GLN A 77 -7.45 1.89 -2.56
C GLN A 77 -7.70 0.40 -2.80
N TYR A 78 -7.23 -0.44 -1.88
CA TYR A 78 -7.48 -1.87 -1.98
C TYR A 78 -8.99 -2.15 -2.02
N GLU A 79 -9.75 -1.55 -1.11
CA GLU A 79 -11.21 -1.73 -1.09
C GLU A 79 -11.85 -1.23 -2.37
N SER A 80 -11.40 -0.08 -2.84
CA SER A 80 -11.95 0.50 -4.07
C SER A 80 -11.73 -0.43 -5.27
N ILE A 81 -10.56 -1.02 -5.38
CA ILE A 81 -10.26 -1.91 -6.48
C ILE A 81 -11.10 -3.18 -6.40
N LEU A 82 -11.26 -3.73 -5.19
CA LEU A 82 -12.03 -4.96 -5.01
C LEU A 82 -13.50 -4.76 -5.33
N THR A 83 -14.01 -3.54 -5.19
CA THR A 83 -15.42 -3.27 -5.49
C THR A 83 -15.62 -2.78 -6.91
N GLY A 84 -14.63 -3.00 -7.79
CA GLY A 84 -14.76 -2.68 -9.19
C GLY A 84 -14.30 -1.30 -9.56
N GLY A 85 -13.60 -0.64 -8.65
CA GLY A 85 -13.09 0.69 -8.92
C GLY A 85 -11.94 0.67 -9.89
N THR A 86 -11.65 1.83 -10.44
CA THR A 86 -10.51 2.05 -11.30
C THR A 86 -9.59 3.03 -10.62
N ARG A 87 -8.63 3.59 -11.37
CA ARG A 87 -7.76 4.61 -10.79
C ARG A 87 -8.64 5.76 -10.32
N SER A 88 -8.40 6.19 -9.10
CA SER A 88 -9.33 7.13 -8.47
C SER A 88 -8.88 8.57 -8.54
N GLU A 89 -7.67 8.85 -9.02
CA GLU A 89 -7.25 10.23 -9.05
C GLU A 89 -8.07 10.99 -10.08
N GLY A 90 -8.68 12.06 -9.63
CA GLY A 90 -9.39 12.99 -10.49
C GLY A 90 -10.70 12.52 -11.02
N GLN A 91 -11.27 11.42 -10.54
CA GLN A 91 -12.45 10.95 -11.14
C GLN A 91 -13.65 10.97 -10.26
N TRP A 92 -13.72 11.79 -9.34
CA TRP A 92 -14.86 11.88 -8.48
C TRP A 92 -15.97 12.49 -9.20
N SER A 93 -16.82 11.79 -9.61
CA SER A 93 -17.95 12.36 -10.17
C SER A 93 -18.94 12.53 -9.14
N GLU A 94 -19.30 13.08 -9.03
CA GLU A 94 -20.23 13.13 -8.26
C GLU A 94 -21.16 13.05 -8.56
#